data_13a0c594ed4e7acc29af038daffe4a11
#
_entry.id   13a0c594ed4e7acc29af038daffe4a11
#
_cell.length_a   1.000
_cell.length_b   1.000
_cell.length_c   1.000
_cell.angle_alpha   90.00
_cell.angle_beta   90.00
_cell.angle_gamma   90.00
#
_symmetry.space_group_name_H-M   'P 1'
#
loop_
_entity.id
_entity.type
_entity.pdbx_description
1 polymer ?
#
loop_
_entity_poly.entity_id
_entity_poly.type
_entity_poly.pdbx_seq_one_letter_code
_entity_poly.pdbx_strand_id
1 'polypeptide(L)'
;MIIWLKKKRRKSSSLISRLSFAQSVVQGWQSMKIDTHVASAVIRSGKEQRKRLILLEKMKKNRKIKGNSSKFKAISYSLFYILLFSFTLLLILYSYSYITVTAANISTTVAFSFLLPALAFAYLAYSGKSVREALVDLGIVQRLKAMRILGIGILLFLTIFVMELIITLMSANFNLNIETNACNVVTGMPLWFILFVVLIGPINEELFFRGFLVKRIGIILSALLFAILHAGYGSTFGIDIIAAFIFGLIAGYIFKKTNSIYPTLLAHALVNLIAVLGCI
;
A
#
# COMPACT_ATOMS: atom_id res chain seq x y z
N MET A 1 -34.39 -13.43 -7.02
CA MET A 1 -34.44 -13.21 -8.47
C MET A 1 -35.87 -12.97 -8.98
N ILE A 2 -36.88 -13.76 -8.58
CA ILE A 2 -38.30 -13.65 -9.05
C ILE A 2 -38.98 -12.32 -8.65
N ILE A 3 -38.72 -11.78 -7.47
CA ILE A 3 -39.28 -10.51 -6.97
C ILE A 3 -38.77 -9.32 -7.74
N TRP A 4 -37.53 -9.35 -8.21
CA TRP A 4 -36.90 -8.27 -8.98
C TRP A 4 -37.47 -8.19 -10.39
N LEU A 5 -37.75 -9.33 -11.01
CA LEU A 5 -38.36 -9.41 -12.34
C LEU A 5 -39.84 -8.93 -12.34
N LYS A 6 -40.63 -9.23 -11.26
CA LYS A 6 -41.99 -8.73 -11.10
C LYS A 6 -42.03 -7.19 -10.95
N LYS A 7 -41.04 -6.58 -10.28
CA LYS A 7 -40.96 -5.11 -10.12
C LYS A 7 -40.58 -4.39 -11.42
N LYS A 8 -39.78 -5.04 -12.29
CA LYS A 8 -39.41 -4.51 -13.61
C LYS A 8 -40.59 -4.60 -14.60
N ARG A 9 -41.39 -5.68 -14.56
CA ARG A 9 -42.59 -5.85 -15.40
C ARG A 9 -43.70 -4.83 -15.06
N ARG A 10 -43.94 -4.52 -13.77
CA ARG A 10 -44.94 -3.49 -13.38
C ARG A 10 -44.53 -2.08 -13.80
N LYS A 11 -43.23 -1.75 -13.91
CA LYS A 11 -42.79 -0.44 -14.43
C LYS A 11 -42.94 -0.34 -15.93
N SER A 12 -42.75 -1.41 -16.68
CA SER A 12 -42.92 -1.39 -18.16
C SER A 12 -44.38 -1.31 -18.58
N SER A 13 -45.30 -2.00 -17.88
CA SER A 13 -46.74 -1.93 -18.16
C SER A 13 -47.33 -0.55 -17.90
N SER A 14 -46.87 0.17 -16.84
CA SER A 14 -47.30 1.54 -16.57
C SER A 14 -46.72 2.55 -17.55
N LEU A 15 -45.58 2.25 -18.17
CA LEU A 15 -45.03 3.11 -19.25
C LEU A 15 -45.75 2.93 -20.59
N ILE A 16 -46.14 1.69 -20.90
CA ILE A 16 -46.90 1.36 -22.13
C ILE A 16 -48.29 1.95 -22.05
N SER A 17 -48.99 1.85 -20.90
CA SER A 17 -50.31 2.46 -20.71
C SER A 17 -50.27 3.99 -20.81
N ARG A 18 -49.21 4.64 -20.36
CA ARG A 18 -49.02 6.10 -20.51
C ARG A 18 -48.68 6.52 -21.94
N LEU A 19 -47.99 5.68 -22.69
CA LEU A 19 -47.69 5.91 -24.09
C LEU A 19 -48.93 5.75 -24.98
N SER A 20 -49.79 4.72 -24.71
CA SER A 20 -51.06 4.55 -25.43
C SER A 20 -52.04 5.66 -25.12
N PHE A 21 -52.12 6.14 -23.88
CA PHE A 21 -52.92 7.32 -23.52
C PHE A 21 -52.42 8.59 -24.21
N ALA A 22 -51.10 8.78 -24.26
CA ALA A 22 -50.52 9.92 -24.97
C ALA A 22 -50.79 9.87 -26.49
N GLN A 23 -50.80 8.68 -27.11
CA GLN A 23 -51.15 8.49 -28.50
C GLN A 23 -52.63 8.75 -28.78
N SER A 24 -53.56 8.30 -27.89
CA SER A 24 -54.98 8.59 -28.04
C SER A 24 -55.31 10.08 -27.87
N VAL A 25 -54.58 10.77 -26.95
CA VAL A 25 -54.68 12.24 -26.83
C VAL A 25 -54.18 12.96 -28.07
N VAL A 26 -53.08 12.51 -28.68
CA VAL A 26 -52.53 13.10 -29.91
C VAL A 26 -53.48 12.86 -31.10
N GLN A 27 -54.13 11.68 -31.22
CA GLN A 27 -55.14 11.39 -32.26
C GLN A 27 -56.40 12.20 -32.04
N GLY A 28 -56.86 12.41 -30.80
CA GLY A 28 -57.97 13.29 -30.46
C GLY A 28 -57.71 14.77 -30.80
N TRP A 29 -56.45 15.19 -30.77
CA TRP A 29 -56.03 16.58 -31.08
C TRP A 29 -55.91 16.84 -32.58
N GLN A 30 -55.68 15.79 -33.39
CA GLN A 30 -55.68 15.93 -34.86
C GLN A 30 -57.05 16.19 -35.47
N SER A 31 -58.14 15.84 -34.74
CA SER A 31 -59.53 16.11 -35.17
C SER A 31 -60.05 17.49 -34.76
N MET A 32 -59.39 18.16 -33.81
CA MET A 32 -59.66 19.58 -33.47
C MET A 32 -58.64 20.44 -34.21
N LYS A 33 -59.15 21.47 -34.96
CA LYS A 33 -58.28 22.51 -35.53
C LYS A 33 -57.53 23.30 -34.45
N ILE A 34 -56.58 22.66 -33.78
CA ILE A 34 -55.75 23.30 -32.77
C ILE A 34 -54.51 23.84 -33.46
N ASP A 35 -54.21 25.07 -33.13
CA ASP A 35 -53.08 25.86 -33.62
C ASP A 35 -51.77 25.04 -33.52
N THR A 36 -51.14 24.83 -34.68
CA THR A 36 -49.90 24.04 -34.80
C THR A 36 -48.79 24.55 -33.90
N HIS A 37 -48.84 25.82 -33.49
CA HIS A 37 -47.94 26.44 -32.53
C HIS A 37 -48.10 25.87 -31.10
N VAL A 38 -49.35 25.64 -30.64
CA VAL A 38 -49.62 25.10 -29.29
C VAL A 38 -49.20 23.64 -29.20
N ALA A 39 -49.51 22.82 -30.23
CA ALA A 39 -49.10 21.43 -30.30
C ALA A 39 -47.57 21.27 -30.28
N SER A 40 -46.83 22.11 -30.99
CA SER A 40 -45.37 22.10 -31.01
C SER A 40 -44.74 22.52 -29.67
N ALA A 41 -45.36 23.45 -28.97
CA ALA A 41 -44.92 23.87 -27.62
C ALA A 41 -45.10 22.78 -26.57
N VAL A 42 -46.24 22.04 -26.61
CA VAL A 42 -46.49 20.91 -25.68
C VAL A 42 -45.50 19.76 -25.93
N ILE A 43 -45.21 19.45 -27.21
CA ILE A 43 -44.24 18.39 -27.55
C ILE A 43 -42.83 18.79 -27.13
N ARG A 44 -42.42 20.06 -27.29
CA ARG A 44 -41.13 20.56 -26.78
C ARG A 44 -41.03 20.46 -25.24
N SER A 45 -42.07 20.86 -24.53
CA SER A 45 -42.15 20.76 -23.07
C SER A 45 -42.02 19.31 -22.59
N GLY A 46 -42.70 18.36 -23.23
CA GLY A 46 -42.60 16.94 -22.91
C GLY A 46 -41.21 16.35 -23.18
N LYS A 47 -40.53 16.75 -24.25
CA LYS A 47 -39.14 16.35 -24.54
C LYS A 47 -38.16 16.91 -23.48
N GLU A 48 -38.37 18.14 -23.07
CA GLU A 48 -37.55 18.82 -22.06
C GLU A 48 -37.72 18.15 -20.67
N GLN A 49 -38.94 17.85 -20.25
CA GLN A 49 -39.21 17.09 -19.03
C GLN A 49 -38.59 15.68 -19.04
N ARG A 50 -38.65 14.99 -20.19
CA ARG A 50 -38.01 13.68 -20.35
C ARG A 50 -36.49 13.77 -20.21
N LYS A 51 -35.84 14.79 -20.78
CA LYS A 51 -34.41 15.07 -20.64
C LYS A 51 -34.05 15.30 -19.15
N ARG A 52 -34.84 16.13 -18.44
CA ARG A 52 -34.63 16.39 -17.01
C ARG A 52 -34.75 15.12 -16.14
N LEU A 53 -35.72 14.26 -16.41
CA LEU A 53 -35.88 12.98 -15.71
C LEU A 53 -34.67 12.03 -15.91
N ILE A 54 -34.20 11.92 -17.16
CA ILE A 54 -33.00 11.09 -17.46
C ILE A 54 -31.77 11.65 -16.77
N LEU A 55 -31.61 12.98 -16.71
CA LEU A 55 -30.52 13.62 -16.00
C LEU A 55 -30.58 13.36 -14.50
N LEU A 56 -31.76 13.46 -13.90
CA LEU A 56 -31.96 13.16 -12.47
C LEU A 56 -31.67 11.69 -12.12
N GLU A 57 -32.07 10.76 -12.98
CA GLU A 57 -31.72 9.33 -12.79
C GLU A 57 -30.22 9.09 -12.88
N LYS A 58 -29.53 9.70 -13.85
CA LYS A 58 -28.07 9.65 -13.95
C LYS A 58 -27.40 10.24 -12.71
N MET A 59 -27.87 11.36 -12.22
CA MET A 59 -27.33 11.99 -10.99
C MET A 59 -27.56 11.11 -9.76
N LYS A 60 -28.73 10.50 -9.60
CA LYS A 60 -29.02 9.54 -8.51
C LYS A 60 -28.11 8.30 -8.59
N LYS A 61 -27.90 7.76 -9.82
CA LYS A 61 -27.00 6.62 -10.03
C LYS A 61 -25.55 6.98 -9.67
N ASN A 62 -25.07 8.15 -10.09
CA ASN A 62 -23.72 8.62 -9.79
C ASN A 62 -23.52 8.89 -8.28
N ARG A 63 -24.52 9.45 -7.57
CA ARG A 63 -24.46 9.61 -6.12
C ARG A 63 -24.38 8.26 -5.39
N LYS A 64 -25.14 7.26 -5.84
CA LYS A 64 -25.10 5.91 -5.25
C LYS A 64 -23.74 5.24 -5.48
N ILE A 65 -23.12 5.41 -6.66
CA ILE A 65 -21.78 4.90 -6.99
C ILE A 65 -20.73 5.60 -6.11
N LYS A 66 -20.79 6.94 -5.97
CA LYS A 66 -19.89 7.69 -5.08
C LYS A 66 -20.05 7.28 -3.61
N GLY A 67 -21.27 7.09 -3.13
CA GLY A 67 -21.54 6.64 -1.75
C GLY A 67 -21.00 5.24 -1.45
N ASN A 68 -21.12 4.31 -2.39
CA ASN A 68 -20.53 2.98 -2.24
C ASN A 68 -19.00 3.02 -2.28
N SER A 69 -18.41 3.84 -3.14
CA SER A 69 -16.96 4.04 -3.21
C SER A 69 -16.41 4.64 -1.92
N SER A 70 -17.11 5.59 -1.28
CA SER A 70 -16.66 6.19 -0.01
C SER A 70 -16.74 5.20 1.15
N LYS A 71 -17.80 4.40 1.23
CA LYS A 71 -17.94 3.33 2.25
C LYS A 71 -16.84 2.27 2.08
N PHE A 72 -16.57 1.86 0.84
CA PHE A 72 -15.50 0.90 0.56
C PHE A 72 -14.14 1.43 0.98
N LYS A 73 -13.84 2.71 0.69
CA LYS A 73 -12.61 3.37 1.14
C LYS A 73 -12.52 3.41 2.67
N ALA A 74 -13.59 3.76 3.38
CA ALA A 74 -13.61 3.80 4.84
C ALA A 74 -13.31 2.42 5.44
N ILE A 75 -13.93 1.34 4.93
CA ILE A 75 -13.66 -0.04 5.35
C ILE A 75 -12.20 -0.42 5.07
N SER A 76 -11.68 -0.07 3.90
CA SER A 76 -10.28 -0.33 3.52
C SER A 76 -9.29 0.37 4.47
N TYR A 77 -9.55 1.62 4.84
CA TYR A 77 -8.73 2.33 5.84
C TYR A 77 -8.82 1.69 7.22
N SER A 78 -10.02 1.34 7.69
CA SER A 78 -10.20 0.69 8.99
C SER A 78 -9.44 -0.64 9.05
N LEU A 79 -9.55 -1.46 8.02
CA LEU A 79 -8.80 -2.72 7.92
C LEU A 79 -7.28 -2.47 7.94
N PHE A 80 -6.81 -1.46 7.22
CA PHE A 80 -5.40 -1.10 7.22
C PHE A 80 -4.90 -0.74 8.64
N TYR A 81 -5.64 0.08 9.39
CA TYR A 81 -5.24 0.44 10.75
C TYR A 81 -5.28 -0.74 11.71
N ILE A 82 -6.24 -1.65 11.57
CA ILE A 82 -6.28 -2.90 12.34
C ILE A 82 -5.05 -3.76 12.05
N LEU A 83 -4.71 -3.95 10.77
CA LEU A 83 -3.54 -4.71 10.36
C LEU A 83 -2.23 -4.06 10.85
N LEU A 84 -2.13 -2.74 10.73
CA LEU A 84 -0.97 -1.99 11.21
C LEU A 84 -0.81 -2.11 12.74
N PHE A 85 -1.91 -1.95 13.48
CA PHE A 85 -1.90 -2.10 14.94
C PHE A 85 -1.51 -3.52 15.35
N SER A 86 -2.12 -4.54 14.74
CA SER A 86 -1.78 -5.95 15.00
C SER A 86 -0.32 -6.25 14.67
N PHE A 87 0.19 -5.72 13.57
CA PHE A 87 1.59 -5.85 13.18
C PHE A 87 2.53 -5.18 14.20
N THR A 88 2.21 -3.96 14.64
CA THR A 88 3.00 -3.25 15.65
C THR A 88 3.02 -4.03 16.98
N LEU A 89 1.87 -4.57 17.37
CA LEU A 89 1.78 -5.41 18.57
C LEU A 89 2.62 -6.68 18.44
N LEU A 90 2.57 -7.34 17.29
CA LEU A 90 3.43 -8.51 17.01
C LEU A 90 4.91 -8.15 17.05
N LEU A 91 5.30 -6.98 16.51
CA LEU A 91 6.69 -6.50 16.60
C LEU A 91 7.13 -6.28 18.05
N ILE A 92 6.29 -5.65 18.87
CA ILE A 92 6.56 -5.42 20.30
C ILE A 92 6.70 -6.75 21.04
N LEU A 93 5.78 -7.69 20.83
CA LEU A 93 5.81 -9.01 21.44
C LEU A 93 7.04 -9.81 20.99
N TYR A 94 7.38 -9.72 19.70
CA TYR A 94 8.59 -10.35 19.16
C TYR A 94 9.87 -9.77 19.78
N SER A 95 9.96 -8.44 19.86
CA SER A 95 11.11 -7.76 20.49
C SER A 95 11.22 -8.06 21.99
N TYR A 96 10.10 -8.17 22.71
CA TYR A 96 10.08 -8.46 24.14
C TYR A 96 10.44 -9.91 24.46
N SER A 97 10.16 -10.85 23.57
CA SER A 97 10.44 -12.28 23.78
C SER A 97 11.93 -12.65 23.71
N TYR A 98 12.84 -11.68 23.49
CA TYR A 98 14.29 -11.91 23.33
C TYR A 98 14.59 -13.11 22.42
N ILE A 99 13.90 -13.20 21.28
CA ILE A 99 14.17 -14.27 20.33
C ILE A 99 15.51 -13.98 19.67
N THR A 100 16.57 -14.47 20.26
CA THR A 100 17.84 -14.59 19.56
C THR A 100 17.61 -15.50 18.37
N VAL A 101 18.04 -15.08 17.17
CA VAL A 101 17.96 -15.94 16.00
C VAL A 101 18.89 -17.13 16.22
N THR A 102 18.31 -18.29 16.38
CA THR A 102 19.03 -19.56 16.56
C THR A 102 18.65 -20.50 15.42
N ALA A 103 19.41 -21.57 15.23
CA ALA A 103 19.07 -22.60 14.25
C ALA A 103 17.64 -23.16 14.44
N ALA A 104 17.13 -23.16 15.67
CA ALA A 104 15.80 -23.65 16.00
C ALA A 104 14.67 -22.71 15.52
N ASN A 105 14.90 -21.39 15.41
CA ASN A 105 13.87 -20.42 15.05
C ASN A 105 14.07 -19.73 13.70
N ILE A 106 15.05 -20.16 12.90
CA ILE A 106 15.27 -19.66 11.53
C ILE A 106 13.97 -19.68 10.69
N SER A 107 13.23 -20.79 10.74
CA SER A 107 11.99 -20.94 9.97
C SER A 107 10.94 -19.88 10.33
N THR A 108 10.84 -19.54 11.62
CA THR A 108 9.93 -18.50 12.11
C THR A 108 10.34 -17.12 11.59
N THR A 109 11.64 -16.82 11.64
CA THR A 109 12.21 -15.55 11.13
C THR A 109 11.95 -15.39 9.63
N VAL A 110 12.20 -16.44 8.87
CA VAL A 110 11.93 -16.46 7.42
C VAL A 110 10.44 -16.28 7.13
N ALA A 111 9.56 -17.05 7.80
CA ALA A 111 8.11 -16.94 7.63
C ALA A 111 7.60 -15.53 7.97
N PHE A 112 8.09 -14.93 9.06
CA PHE A 112 7.74 -13.57 9.45
C PHE A 112 8.17 -12.54 8.41
N SER A 113 9.37 -12.69 7.85
CA SER A 113 9.86 -11.80 6.78
C SER A 113 8.94 -11.83 5.55
N PHE A 114 8.45 -13.01 5.13
CA PHE A 114 7.50 -13.12 4.02
C PHE A 114 6.10 -12.60 4.35
N LEU A 115 5.71 -12.57 5.62
CA LEU A 115 4.43 -12.00 6.05
C LEU A 115 4.35 -10.50 5.71
N LEU A 116 5.46 -9.76 5.76
CA LEU A 116 5.51 -8.32 5.49
C LEU A 116 4.97 -7.96 4.09
N PRO A 117 5.57 -8.45 2.99
CA PRO A 117 5.05 -8.18 1.66
C PRO A 117 3.67 -8.81 1.42
N ALA A 118 3.37 -9.97 2.02
CA ALA A 118 2.06 -10.60 1.91
C ALA A 118 0.94 -9.70 2.46
N LEU A 119 1.13 -9.05 3.60
CA LEU A 119 0.19 -8.07 4.16
C LEU A 119 0.02 -6.85 3.24
N ALA A 120 1.13 -6.36 2.65
CA ALA A 120 1.06 -5.26 1.69
C ALA A 120 0.23 -5.63 0.45
N PHE A 121 0.48 -6.78 -0.15
CA PHE A 121 -0.27 -7.25 -1.31
C PHE A 121 -1.73 -7.56 -0.98
N ALA A 122 -2.02 -8.20 0.15
CA ALA A 122 -3.38 -8.47 0.60
C ALA A 122 -4.19 -7.19 0.78
N TYR A 123 -3.60 -6.15 1.40
CA TYR A 123 -4.25 -4.85 1.53
C TYR A 123 -4.51 -4.20 0.16
N LEU A 124 -3.54 -4.23 -0.76
CA LEU A 124 -3.69 -3.63 -2.08
C LEU A 124 -4.78 -4.35 -2.90
N ALA A 125 -4.82 -5.67 -2.84
CA ALA A 125 -5.86 -6.49 -3.48
C ALA A 125 -7.25 -6.18 -2.88
N TYR A 126 -7.36 -6.12 -1.55
CA TYR A 126 -8.58 -5.74 -0.85
C TYR A 126 -9.05 -4.32 -1.22
N SER A 127 -8.09 -3.40 -1.45
CA SER A 127 -8.38 -2.05 -1.92
C SER A 127 -8.83 -1.98 -3.39
N GLY A 128 -8.95 -3.11 -4.07
CA GLY A 128 -9.41 -3.23 -5.46
C GLY A 128 -8.34 -2.91 -6.49
N LYS A 129 -7.06 -2.90 -6.12
CA LYS A 129 -5.96 -2.71 -7.08
C LYS A 129 -5.68 -3.99 -7.84
N SER A 130 -5.50 -3.88 -9.14
CA SER A 130 -4.95 -4.95 -9.96
C SER A 130 -3.49 -5.24 -9.59
N VAL A 131 -2.98 -6.41 -9.94
CA VAL A 131 -1.58 -6.79 -9.69
C VAL A 131 -0.61 -5.74 -10.24
N ARG A 132 -0.83 -5.26 -11.47
CA ARG A 132 0.01 -4.23 -12.08
C ARG A 132 0.00 -2.92 -11.29
N GLU A 133 -1.17 -2.48 -10.84
CA GLU A 133 -1.30 -1.27 -10.00
C GLU A 133 -0.62 -1.45 -8.64
N ALA A 134 -0.69 -2.65 -8.05
CA ALA A 134 0.01 -2.97 -6.82
C ALA A 134 1.53 -2.91 -7.01
N LEU A 135 2.07 -3.50 -8.08
CA LEU A 135 3.50 -3.46 -8.40
C LEU A 135 4.01 -2.03 -8.64
N VAL A 136 3.23 -1.18 -9.32
CA VAL A 136 3.53 0.26 -9.49
C VAL A 136 3.48 0.99 -8.15
N ASP A 137 2.48 0.69 -7.33
CA ASP A 137 2.32 1.32 -6.02
C ASP A 137 3.48 0.98 -5.09
N LEU A 138 3.95 -0.26 -5.10
CA LEU A 138 5.08 -0.72 -4.31
C LEU A 138 6.44 -0.24 -4.85
N GLY A 139 6.49 0.41 -6.01
CA GLY A 139 7.74 0.92 -6.61
C GLY A 139 8.60 -0.17 -7.26
N ILE A 140 8.00 -1.32 -7.58
CA ILE A 140 8.67 -2.43 -8.31
C ILE A 140 8.76 -2.09 -9.81
N VAL A 141 7.65 -1.60 -10.39
CA VAL A 141 7.64 -1.13 -11.78
C VAL A 141 8.27 0.25 -11.83
N GLN A 142 9.54 0.28 -12.17
CA GLN A 142 10.39 1.47 -12.08
C GLN A 142 10.51 2.22 -13.40
N ARG A 143 10.84 3.51 -13.29
CA ARG A 143 11.15 4.38 -14.43
C ARG A 143 12.59 4.90 -14.41
N LEU A 144 13.38 4.50 -13.40
CA LEU A 144 14.75 4.94 -13.26
C LEU A 144 15.69 4.14 -14.19
N LYS A 145 16.67 4.82 -14.77
CA LYS A 145 17.76 4.16 -15.50
C LYS A 145 18.67 3.41 -14.51
N ALA A 146 19.22 2.26 -14.90
CA ALA A 146 20.08 1.42 -14.06
C ALA A 146 21.23 2.21 -13.42
N MET A 147 21.94 3.04 -14.18
CA MET A 147 23.03 3.88 -13.65
C MET A 147 22.57 4.82 -12.53
N ARG A 148 21.34 5.32 -12.59
CA ARG A 148 20.80 6.17 -11.53
C ARG A 148 20.46 5.39 -10.27
N ILE A 149 19.97 4.15 -10.44
CA ILE A 149 19.73 3.21 -9.32
C ILE A 149 21.05 2.92 -8.62
N LEU A 150 22.08 2.53 -9.39
CA LEU A 150 23.41 2.24 -8.87
C LEU A 150 24.00 3.46 -8.16
N GLY A 151 23.99 4.63 -8.79
CA GLY A 151 24.56 5.85 -8.18
C GLY A 151 23.89 6.23 -6.86
N ILE A 152 22.55 6.25 -6.82
CA ILE A 152 21.82 6.58 -5.60
C ILE A 152 22.00 5.48 -4.53
N GLY A 153 21.95 4.21 -4.92
CA GLY A 153 22.10 3.08 -3.99
C GLY A 153 23.50 3.02 -3.37
N ILE A 154 24.55 3.19 -4.17
CA ILE A 154 25.94 3.24 -3.67
C ILE A 154 26.14 4.46 -2.77
N LEU A 155 25.63 5.64 -3.16
CA LEU A 155 25.74 6.83 -2.31
C LEU A 155 25.06 6.64 -0.96
N LEU A 156 23.86 6.06 -0.94
CA LEU A 156 23.16 5.74 0.30
C LEU A 156 23.95 4.74 1.14
N PHE A 157 24.44 3.66 0.52
CA PHE A 157 25.30 2.67 1.20
C PHE A 157 26.51 3.34 1.85
N LEU A 158 27.27 4.14 1.09
CA LEU A 158 28.45 4.84 1.62
C LEU A 158 28.10 5.79 2.76
N THR A 159 26.95 6.48 2.67
CA THR A 159 26.49 7.38 3.74
C THR A 159 26.25 6.61 5.04
N ILE A 160 25.57 5.46 4.95
CA ILE A 160 25.31 4.61 6.13
C ILE A 160 26.59 3.99 6.66
N PHE A 161 27.43 3.46 5.78
CA PHE A 161 28.73 2.88 6.15
C PHE A 161 29.64 3.86 6.91
N VAL A 162 29.76 5.09 6.41
CA VAL A 162 30.53 6.14 7.09
C VAL A 162 29.90 6.51 8.44
N MET A 163 28.58 6.58 8.50
CA MET A 163 27.88 6.84 9.76
C MET A 163 28.14 5.74 10.79
N GLU A 164 28.03 4.47 10.41
CA GLU A 164 28.32 3.32 11.30
C GLU A 164 29.80 3.32 11.75
N LEU A 165 30.72 3.63 10.85
CA LEU A 165 32.14 3.76 11.18
C LEU A 165 32.37 4.86 12.22
N ILE A 166 31.79 6.06 12.03
CA ILE A 166 31.89 7.17 12.99
C ILE A 166 31.35 6.75 14.36
N ILE A 167 30.21 6.11 14.39
CA ILE A 167 29.57 5.66 15.63
C ILE A 167 30.47 4.63 16.33
N THR A 168 31.02 3.66 15.60
CA THR A 168 31.93 2.64 16.14
C THR A 168 33.21 3.29 16.73
N LEU A 169 33.82 4.24 16.01
CA LEU A 169 34.97 4.97 16.50
C LEU A 169 34.65 5.82 17.75
N MET A 170 33.49 6.47 17.77
CA MET A 170 33.06 7.23 18.96
C MET A 170 32.84 6.29 20.16
N SER A 171 32.18 5.15 19.95
CA SER A 171 31.96 4.19 21.03
C SER A 171 33.26 3.68 21.63
N ALA A 172 34.25 3.37 20.80
CA ALA A 172 35.57 2.93 21.26
C ALA A 172 36.28 4.01 22.09
N ASN A 173 36.22 5.29 21.65
CA ASN A 173 36.90 6.40 22.35
C ASN A 173 36.22 6.77 23.68
N PHE A 174 34.89 6.60 23.77
CA PHE A 174 34.14 6.92 25.00
C PHE A 174 33.87 5.72 25.91
N ASN A 175 34.48 4.55 25.64
CA ASN A 175 34.24 3.28 26.35
C ASN A 175 32.75 2.96 26.47
N LEU A 176 31.96 3.30 25.46
CA LEU A 176 30.55 2.93 25.40
C LEU A 176 30.48 1.45 24.99
N ASN A 177 29.97 0.59 25.87
CA ASN A 177 29.67 -0.80 25.52
C ASN A 177 28.53 -0.87 24.52
N ILE A 178 28.87 -0.63 23.26
CA ILE A 178 27.89 -0.72 22.14
C ILE A 178 28.12 -2.10 21.53
N GLU A 179 27.38 -3.07 22.05
CA GLU A 179 27.36 -4.41 21.46
C GLU A 179 26.54 -4.39 20.18
N THR A 180 27.16 -4.72 19.05
CA THR A 180 26.45 -5.04 17.82
C THR A 180 26.15 -6.53 17.82
N ASN A 181 24.87 -6.89 17.75
CA ASN A 181 24.48 -8.31 17.74
C ASN A 181 24.38 -8.90 16.34
N ALA A 182 24.81 -8.17 15.32
CA ALA A 182 24.76 -8.65 13.92
C ALA A 182 25.48 -10.01 13.77
N CYS A 183 26.62 -10.19 14.43
CA CYS A 183 27.38 -11.44 14.37
C CYS A 183 26.64 -12.60 15.04
N ASN A 184 25.88 -12.35 16.12
CA ASN A 184 25.11 -13.41 16.79
C ASN A 184 24.00 -13.99 15.88
N VAL A 185 23.55 -13.21 14.90
CA VAL A 185 22.52 -13.63 13.93
C VAL A 185 23.09 -14.54 12.85
N VAL A 186 24.36 -14.39 12.48
CA VAL A 186 24.93 -15.08 11.32
C VAL A 186 25.94 -16.16 11.69
N THR A 187 26.60 -16.06 12.85
CA THR A 187 27.60 -17.04 13.30
C THR A 187 26.96 -18.41 13.50
N GLY A 188 27.51 -19.42 12.84
CA GLY A 188 27.01 -20.80 12.90
C GLY A 188 25.72 -21.06 12.10
N MET A 189 25.22 -20.06 11.36
CA MET A 189 24.03 -20.22 10.52
C MET A 189 24.37 -20.88 9.17
N PRO A 190 23.43 -21.65 8.59
CA PRO A 190 23.63 -22.24 7.29
C PRO A 190 23.71 -21.19 6.19
N LEU A 191 24.51 -21.43 5.16
CA LEU A 191 24.75 -20.49 4.06
C LEU A 191 23.47 -19.96 3.41
N TRP A 192 22.45 -20.82 3.25
CA TRP A 192 21.17 -20.40 2.66
C TRP A 192 20.49 -19.31 3.50
N PHE A 193 20.62 -19.35 4.85
CA PHE A 193 20.05 -18.32 5.70
C PHE A 193 20.85 -17.03 5.64
N ILE A 194 22.17 -17.12 5.54
CA ILE A 194 23.04 -15.94 5.30
C ILE A 194 22.65 -15.26 3.99
N LEU A 195 22.47 -16.03 2.90
CA LEU A 195 22.00 -15.49 1.63
C LEU A 195 20.58 -14.89 1.73
N PHE A 196 19.71 -15.49 2.55
CA PHE A 196 18.40 -14.93 2.84
C PHE A 196 18.52 -13.56 3.52
N VAL A 197 19.34 -13.41 4.55
CA VAL A 197 19.54 -12.15 5.29
C VAL A 197 20.13 -11.07 4.39
N VAL A 198 21.02 -11.42 3.46
CA VAL A 198 21.68 -10.45 2.56
C VAL A 198 20.77 -10.03 1.40
N LEU A 199 19.95 -10.92 0.86
CA LEU A 199 19.21 -10.68 -0.39
C LEU A 199 17.70 -10.62 -0.19
N ILE A 200 17.12 -11.68 0.37
CA ILE A 200 15.65 -11.84 0.41
C ILE A 200 15.02 -11.01 1.52
N GLY A 201 15.63 -10.98 2.69
CA GLY A 201 15.19 -10.14 3.80
C GLY A 201 15.02 -8.68 3.39
N PRO A 202 16.07 -8.03 2.85
CA PRO A 202 15.99 -6.67 2.32
C PRO A 202 14.88 -6.46 1.29
N ILE A 203 14.63 -7.42 0.38
CA ILE A 203 13.53 -7.31 -0.58
C ILE A 203 12.19 -7.20 0.14
N ASN A 204 11.92 -8.11 1.07
CA ASN A 204 10.68 -8.17 1.83
C ASN A 204 10.46 -6.89 2.65
N GLU A 205 11.52 -6.40 3.29
CA GLU A 205 11.48 -5.21 4.11
C GLU A 205 11.31 -3.94 3.28
N GLU A 206 12.06 -3.76 2.19
CA GLU A 206 11.91 -2.59 1.33
C GLU A 206 10.52 -2.52 0.67
N LEU A 207 9.97 -3.67 0.26
CA LEU A 207 8.60 -3.74 -0.26
C LEU A 207 7.58 -3.25 0.77
N PHE A 208 7.73 -3.68 2.01
CA PHE A 208 6.79 -3.33 3.08
C PHE A 208 7.01 -1.91 3.60
N PHE A 209 8.22 -1.60 4.07
CA PHE A 209 8.48 -0.32 4.73
C PHE A 209 8.50 0.83 3.73
N ARG A 210 9.20 0.73 2.59
CA ARG A 210 9.29 1.81 1.60
C ARG A 210 8.12 1.76 0.62
N GLY A 211 7.90 0.63 -0.02
CA GLY A 211 6.86 0.47 -1.02
C GLY A 211 5.46 0.68 -0.46
N PHE A 212 5.16 0.12 0.70
CA PHE A 212 3.83 0.13 1.27
C PHE A 212 3.63 1.21 2.35
N LEU A 213 4.42 1.20 3.45
CA LEU A 213 4.18 2.06 4.61
C LEU A 213 4.48 3.53 4.36
N VAL A 214 5.59 3.87 3.69
CA VAL A 214 5.96 5.29 3.44
C VAL A 214 4.83 6.05 2.77
N LYS A 215 4.11 5.44 1.84
CA LYS A 215 2.99 6.06 1.14
C LYS A 215 1.74 6.25 2.01
N ARG A 216 1.61 5.50 3.10
CA ARG A 216 0.39 5.42 3.91
C ARG A 216 0.50 6.14 5.24
N ILE A 217 1.64 6.00 5.91
CA ILE A 217 1.87 6.58 7.24
C ILE A 217 3.03 7.59 7.24
N GLY A 218 3.68 7.80 6.10
CA GLY A 218 4.79 8.74 5.97
C GLY A 218 6.16 8.14 6.33
N ILE A 219 7.20 8.95 6.14
CA ILE A 219 8.60 8.52 6.28
C ILE A 219 8.93 8.22 7.74
N ILE A 220 8.58 9.14 8.66
CA ILE A 220 9.00 9.05 10.07
C ILE A 220 8.42 7.81 10.75
N LEU A 221 7.10 7.58 10.63
CA LEU A 221 6.47 6.42 11.25
C LEU A 221 6.93 5.10 10.63
N SER A 222 7.14 5.08 9.30
CA SER A 222 7.70 3.91 8.63
C SER A 222 9.11 3.60 9.09
N ALA A 223 9.97 4.63 9.26
CA ALA A 223 11.33 4.46 9.77
C ALA A 223 11.35 4.00 11.23
N LEU A 224 10.43 4.52 12.06
CA LEU A 224 10.31 4.10 13.45
C LEU A 224 9.93 2.61 13.56
N LEU A 225 8.92 2.16 12.79
CA LEU A 225 8.53 0.75 12.77
C LEU A 225 9.65 -0.15 12.24
N PHE A 226 10.40 0.33 11.24
CA PHE A 226 11.58 -0.37 10.75
C PHE A 226 12.66 -0.54 11.82
N ALA A 227 12.96 0.52 12.58
CA ALA A 227 13.90 0.49 13.68
C ALA A 227 13.45 -0.46 14.82
N ILE A 228 12.15 -0.44 15.17
CA ILE A 228 11.58 -1.36 16.17
C ILE A 228 11.75 -2.82 15.74
N LEU A 229 11.58 -3.13 14.46
CA LEU A 229 11.82 -4.48 13.94
C LEU A 229 13.26 -4.95 14.22
N HIS A 230 14.24 -4.04 14.15
CA HIS A 230 15.65 -4.33 14.40
C HIS A 230 15.97 -4.47 15.89
N ALA A 231 15.12 -3.99 16.80
CA ALA A 231 15.28 -4.19 18.24
C ALA A 231 15.18 -5.68 18.66
N GLY A 232 14.51 -6.51 17.87
CA GLY A 232 14.36 -7.96 18.12
C GLY A 232 15.63 -8.79 17.91
N TYR A 233 16.69 -8.21 17.41
CA TYR A 233 17.97 -8.92 17.23
C TYR A 233 18.85 -8.94 18.49
N GLY A 234 18.27 -8.72 19.68
CA GLY A 234 18.94 -9.00 20.96
C GLY A 234 19.78 -7.85 21.53
N SER A 235 19.74 -6.66 20.95
CA SER A 235 20.38 -5.50 21.55
C SER A 235 19.42 -4.75 22.47
N THR A 236 19.78 -4.58 23.72
CA THR A 236 19.24 -3.52 24.57
C THR A 236 19.49 -2.20 23.84
N PHE A 237 18.45 -1.44 23.53
CA PHE A 237 18.46 -0.08 22.92
C PHE A 237 19.83 0.33 22.35
N GLY A 238 20.27 -0.39 21.31
CA GLY A 238 21.64 -0.28 20.81
C GLY A 238 21.70 0.56 19.55
N ILE A 239 22.92 0.68 19.07
CA ILE A 239 23.28 1.42 17.88
C ILE A 239 22.52 0.94 16.64
N ASP A 240 22.20 -0.36 16.59
CA ASP A 240 21.49 -0.99 15.48
C ASP A 240 20.10 -0.38 15.26
N ILE A 241 19.39 -0.02 16.35
CA ILE A 241 18.08 0.63 16.29
C ILE A 241 18.22 2.04 15.74
N ILE A 242 19.22 2.80 16.19
CA ILE A 242 19.48 4.16 15.75
C ILE A 242 19.91 4.15 14.28
N ALA A 243 20.82 3.25 13.91
CA ALA A 243 21.27 3.08 12.53
C ALA A 243 20.11 2.69 11.61
N ALA A 244 19.28 1.73 12.02
CA ALA A 244 18.08 1.33 11.28
C ALA A 244 17.07 2.48 11.14
N PHE A 245 16.89 3.31 12.18
CA PHE A 245 16.02 4.48 12.10
C PHE A 245 16.53 5.51 11.09
N ILE A 246 17.83 5.84 11.15
CA ILE A 246 18.44 6.80 10.23
C ILE A 246 18.41 6.26 8.79
N PHE A 247 18.77 4.99 8.60
CA PHE A 247 18.61 4.33 7.30
C PHE A 247 17.17 4.42 6.81
N GLY A 248 16.21 4.12 7.70
CA GLY A 248 14.77 4.21 7.42
C GLY A 248 14.32 5.58 6.93
N LEU A 249 14.80 6.65 7.56
CA LEU A 249 14.49 8.04 7.17
C LEU A 249 15.05 8.37 5.78
N ILE A 250 16.34 8.08 5.55
CA ILE A 250 17.01 8.43 4.28
C ILE A 250 16.42 7.58 3.14
N ALA A 251 16.27 6.28 3.34
CA ALA A 251 15.68 5.37 2.36
C ALA A 251 14.23 5.73 2.05
N GLY A 252 13.43 6.08 3.07
CA GLY A 252 12.06 6.56 2.90
C GLY A 252 11.98 7.85 2.08
N TYR A 253 12.90 8.77 2.30
CA TYR A 253 13.01 10.01 1.51
C TYR A 253 13.38 9.72 0.04
N ILE A 254 14.37 8.86 -0.19
CA ILE A 254 14.78 8.44 -1.55
C ILE A 254 13.61 7.77 -2.26
N PHE A 255 12.92 6.84 -1.61
CA PHE A 255 11.73 6.18 -2.16
C PHE A 255 10.64 7.20 -2.52
N LYS A 256 10.34 8.15 -1.64
CA LYS A 256 9.34 9.20 -1.91
C LYS A 256 9.69 10.06 -3.12
N LYS A 257 10.98 10.31 -3.37
CA LYS A 257 11.46 11.09 -4.52
C LYS A 257 11.53 10.29 -5.82
N THR A 258 11.86 9.01 -5.75
CA THR A 258 12.10 8.16 -6.92
C THR A 258 10.92 7.27 -7.30
N ASN A 259 10.04 6.99 -6.35
CA ASN A 259 9.00 5.96 -6.43
C ASN A 259 9.55 4.60 -6.88
N SER A 260 10.78 4.25 -6.44
CA SER A 260 11.48 3.02 -6.76
C SER A 260 12.15 2.46 -5.51
N ILE A 261 11.95 1.15 -5.24
CA ILE A 261 12.61 0.47 -4.12
C ILE A 261 14.06 0.08 -4.43
N TYR A 262 14.46 0.04 -5.69
CA TYR A 262 15.74 -0.54 -6.10
C TYR A 262 16.98 0.18 -5.55
N PRO A 263 17.05 1.53 -5.47
CA PRO A 263 18.20 2.19 -4.86
C PRO A 263 18.35 1.86 -3.38
N THR A 264 17.23 1.82 -2.65
CA THR A 264 17.24 1.52 -1.21
C THR A 264 17.50 0.04 -0.95
N LEU A 265 16.96 -0.84 -1.80
CA LEU A 265 17.23 -2.28 -1.78
C LEU A 265 18.72 -2.57 -1.99
N LEU A 266 19.34 -1.92 -2.99
CA LEU A 266 20.78 -2.09 -3.25
C LEU A 266 21.61 -1.68 -2.04
N ALA A 267 21.34 -0.51 -1.48
CA ALA A 267 22.04 -0.03 -0.28
C ALA A 267 21.86 -0.97 0.91
N HIS A 268 20.62 -1.42 1.16
CA HIS A 268 20.29 -2.32 2.26
C HIS A 268 21.03 -3.68 2.12
N ALA A 269 20.98 -4.27 0.93
CA ALA A 269 21.70 -5.53 0.66
C ALA A 269 23.22 -5.39 0.84
N LEU A 270 23.81 -4.25 0.46
CA LEU A 270 25.22 -3.98 0.66
C LEU A 270 25.58 -3.78 2.15
N VAL A 271 24.74 -3.08 2.92
CA VAL A 271 24.93 -2.93 4.38
C VAL A 271 24.92 -4.31 5.03
N ASN A 272 23.91 -5.14 4.75
CA ASN A 272 23.82 -6.49 5.30
C ASN A 272 25.01 -7.37 4.86
N LEU A 273 25.46 -7.25 3.60
CA LEU A 273 26.62 -7.99 3.11
C LEU A 273 27.89 -7.62 3.90
N ILE A 274 28.15 -6.34 4.09
CA ILE A 274 29.35 -5.89 4.85
C ILE A 274 29.24 -6.34 6.32
N ALA A 275 28.06 -6.22 6.93
CA ALA A 275 27.84 -6.70 8.28
C ALA A 275 28.13 -8.21 8.42
N VAL A 276 27.67 -9.02 7.48
CA VAL A 276 27.95 -10.47 7.43
C VAL A 276 29.45 -10.74 7.25
N LEU A 277 30.09 -10.08 6.31
CA LEU A 277 31.55 -10.27 6.05
C LEU A 277 32.41 -9.84 7.24
N GLY A 278 31.97 -8.90 8.05
CA GLY A 278 32.64 -8.50 9.29
C GLY A 278 32.51 -9.53 10.42
N CYS A 279 31.63 -10.54 10.28
CA CYS A 279 31.36 -11.57 11.30
C CYS A 279 31.95 -12.95 10.96
N ILE A 280 32.43 -13.17 9.73
CA ILE A 280 33.03 -14.40 9.24
C ILE A 280 34.55 -14.24 9.20
#